data_ebf8eb75c1c95d6d716ef4c6e97b34d6
#
_entry.id   ebf8eb75c1c95d6d716ef4c6e97b34d6
#
_cell.length_a   1.000
_cell.length_b   1.000
_cell.length_c   1.000
_cell.angle_alpha   90.00
_cell.angle_beta   90.00
_cell.angle_gamma   90.00
#
_symmetry.space_group_name_H-M   'P 1'
#
loop_
_entity.id
_entity.type
_entity.pdbx_description
1 polymer ?
#
loop_
_entity_poly.entity_id
_entity_poly.type
_entity_poly.pdbx_seq_one_letter_code
_entity_poly.pdbx_strand_id
1 'polypeptide(L)'
;MERAHEGILFLDEIHRLSPEGQEKLFLLMDQGVFSRLGEAKSPRRASVLIIGATTENPVESMLATFLRRIPMHIVLPPLEERSFEERVTLILRFLWQEARNVDRPILLSFDVLQALCFYDCAANIGQLASDIRLTCASAWYDCLYENGESLEIGLKHLAERVRQGLLISTRRSVSL
;
A
#
# COMPACT_ATOMS: atom_id res chain seq x y z
N MET A 1 -22.71 7.80 3.72
CA MET A 1 -22.81 9.23 3.47
C MET A 1 -23.25 10.01 4.72
N GLU A 2 -24.39 9.73 5.36
CA GLU A 2 -24.82 10.43 6.59
C GLU A 2 -23.78 10.43 7.72
N ARG A 3 -23.15 9.28 7.98
CA ARG A 3 -22.11 9.14 9.02
C ARG A 3 -20.83 9.92 8.73
N ALA A 4 -20.63 10.32 7.48
CA ALA A 4 -19.46 11.10 7.05
C ALA A 4 -19.77 12.59 6.89
N HIS A 5 -20.97 13.03 7.32
CA HIS A 5 -21.32 14.46 7.26
C HIS A 5 -20.32 15.29 8.05
N GLU A 6 -19.83 16.38 7.46
CA GLU A 6 -18.74 17.23 7.96
C GLU A 6 -17.40 16.50 8.18
N GLY A 7 -17.22 15.36 7.51
CA GLY A 7 -16.02 14.53 7.60
C GLY A 7 -15.52 14.07 6.23
N ILE A 8 -14.84 12.93 6.23
CA ILE A 8 -14.22 12.32 5.05
C ILE A 8 -14.98 11.06 4.67
N LEU A 9 -15.30 10.94 3.38
CA LEU A 9 -15.78 9.71 2.75
C LEU A 9 -14.66 9.12 1.88
N PHE A 10 -14.02 8.06 2.37
CA PHE A 10 -13.03 7.31 1.60
C PHE A 10 -13.71 6.18 0.83
N LEU A 11 -13.44 6.10 -0.47
CA LEU A 11 -13.97 5.09 -1.38
C LEU A 11 -12.79 4.37 -2.03
N ASP A 12 -12.58 3.12 -1.61
CA ASP A 12 -11.60 2.25 -2.21
C ASP A 12 -12.17 1.60 -3.48
N GLU A 13 -11.31 1.39 -4.48
CA GLU A 13 -11.69 0.83 -5.79
C GLU A 13 -12.89 1.56 -6.41
N ILE A 14 -12.83 2.90 -6.40
CA ILE A 14 -13.95 3.77 -6.83
C ILE A 14 -14.41 3.50 -8.27
N HIS A 15 -13.53 2.93 -9.12
CA HIS A 15 -13.85 2.54 -10.48
C HIS A 15 -14.90 1.41 -10.56
N ARG A 16 -15.10 0.66 -9.47
CA ARG A 16 -16.13 -0.41 -9.38
C ARG A 16 -17.55 0.13 -9.16
N LEU A 17 -17.70 1.43 -8.97
CA LEU A 17 -19.03 2.01 -8.92
C LEU A 17 -19.73 1.88 -10.28
N SER A 18 -20.97 1.38 -10.27
CA SER A 18 -21.80 1.38 -11.47
C SER A 18 -22.02 2.82 -11.99
N PRO A 19 -22.34 3.02 -13.26
CA PRO A 19 -22.66 4.35 -13.79
C PRO A 19 -23.68 5.11 -12.93
N GLU A 20 -24.74 4.42 -12.47
CA GLU A 20 -25.75 5.01 -11.59
C GLU A 20 -25.18 5.36 -10.21
N GLY A 21 -24.20 4.59 -9.71
CA GLY A 21 -23.47 4.88 -8.48
C GLY A 21 -22.62 6.13 -8.62
N GLN A 22 -21.93 6.28 -9.75
CA GLN A 22 -21.13 7.46 -10.07
C GLN A 22 -22.02 8.71 -10.20
N GLU A 23 -23.20 8.61 -10.85
CA GLU A 23 -24.15 9.71 -10.96
C GLU A 23 -24.70 10.15 -9.59
N LYS A 24 -25.01 9.21 -8.69
CA LYS A 24 -25.44 9.53 -7.31
C LYS A 24 -24.34 10.21 -6.50
N LEU A 25 -23.11 9.77 -6.67
CA LEU A 25 -21.97 10.38 -6.02
C LEU A 25 -21.68 11.78 -6.60
N PHE A 26 -21.87 11.95 -7.91
CA PHE A 26 -21.83 13.25 -8.58
C PHE A 26 -22.83 14.25 -7.97
N LEU A 27 -24.10 13.84 -7.76
CA LEU A 27 -25.10 14.68 -7.12
C LEU A 27 -24.69 15.09 -5.68
N LEU A 28 -24.07 14.19 -4.94
CA LEU A 28 -23.53 14.51 -3.63
C LEU A 28 -22.41 15.56 -3.71
N MET A 29 -21.48 15.43 -4.68
CA MET A 29 -20.39 16.38 -4.86
C MET A 29 -20.86 17.76 -5.34
N ASP A 30 -21.85 17.78 -6.24
CA ASP A 30 -22.33 19.02 -6.88
C ASP A 30 -23.34 19.79 -6.02
N GLN A 31 -24.26 19.09 -5.39
CA GLN A 31 -25.41 19.67 -4.68
C GLN A 31 -25.44 19.37 -3.17
N GLY A 32 -24.53 18.51 -2.71
CA GLY A 32 -24.56 18.04 -1.32
C GLY A 32 -25.77 17.15 -1.00
N VAL A 33 -26.41 16.56 -2.02
CA VAL A 33 -27.66 15.81 -1.88
C VAL A 33 -27.46 14.33 -2.23
N PHE A 34 -28.06 13.46 -1.48
CA PHE A 34 -28.10 12.03 -1.74
C PHE A 34 -29.44 11.42 -1.32
N SER A 35 -29.78 10.27 -1.92
CA SER A 35 -30.96 9.48 -1.55
C SER A 35 -30.53 8.10 -1.08
N ARG A 36 -31.22 7.54 -0.10
CA ARG A 36 -31.05 6.13 0.27
C ARG A 36 -31.61 5.22 -0.81
N LEU A 37 -31.07 4.01 -0.91
CA LEU A 37 -31.63 2.97 -1.75
C LEU A 37 -33.10 2.70 -1.34
N GLY A 38 -34.03 2.84 -2.31
CA GLY A 38 -35.47 2.67 -2.08
C GLY A 38 -36.23 3.92 -1.61
N GLU A 39 -35.55 5.01 -1.23
CA GLU A 39 -36.17 6.27 -0.76
C GLU A 39 -36.01 7.38 -1.82
N ALA A 40 -36.64 7.24 -2.99
CA ALA A 40 -36.52 8.26 -4.04
C ALA A 40 -37.15 9.62 -3.69
N LYS A 41 -38.02 9.68 -2.68
CA LYS A 41 -38.84 10.88 -2.36
C LYS A 41 -38.30 11.77 -1.24
N SER A 42 -37.19 11.41 -0.58
CA SER A 42 -36.67 12.18 0.56
C SER A 42 -35.18 12.43 0.39
N PRO A 43 -34.78 13.44 -0.41
CA PRO A 43 -33.38 13.79 -0.55
C PRO A 43 -32.81 14.28 0.78
N ARG A 44 -31.65 13.76 1.16
CA ARG A 44 -30.88 14.14 2.35
C ARG A 44 -29.70 14.99 1.95
N ARG A 45 -29.16 15.78 2.86
CA ARG A 45 -27.98 16.59 2.62
C ARG A 45 -26.79 16.11 3.44
N ALA A 46 -25.61 16.11 2.82
CA ALA A 46 -24.35 15.93 3.50
C ALA A 46 -23.27 16.79 2.83
N SER A 47 -22.42 17.36 3.65
CA SER A 47 -21.17 18.00 3.23
C SER A 47 -20.03 17.04 3.59
N VAL A 48 -19.29 16.53 2.59
CA VAL A 48 -18.25 15.54 2.80
C VAL A 48 -17.05 15.85 1.90
N LEU A 49 -15.84 15.63 2.43
CA LEU A 49 -14.64 15.52 1.60
C LEU A 49 -14.58 14.09 1.04
N ILE A 50 -14.56 13.95 -0.28
CA ILE A 50 -14.48 12.65 -0.93
C ILE A 50 -13.05 12.38 -1.33
N ILE A 51 -12.53 11.21 -0.93
CA ILE A 51 -11.24 10.68 -1.36
C ILE A 51 -11.52 9.33 -2.02
N GLY A 52 -11.22 9.22 -3.31
CA GLY A 52 -11.31 7.97 -4.07
C GLY A 52 -9.93 7.36 -4.28
N ALA A 53 -9.82 6.06 -4.15
CA ALA A 53 -8.64 5.28 -4.55
C ALA A 53 -9.03 4.32 -5.69
N THR A 54 -8.12 4.09 -6.61
CA THR A 54 -8.29 3.16 -7.73
C THR A 54 -6.95 2.60 -8.19
N THR A 55 -6.95 1.36 -8.63
CA THR A 55 -5.81 0.70 -9.29
C THR A 55 -5.88 0.82 -10.82
N GLU A 56 -7.02 1.26 -11.35
CA GLU A 56 -7.27 1.42 -12.79
C GLU A 56 -7.00 2.86 -13.25
N ASN A 57 -6.79 3.02 -14.58
CA ASN A 57 -6.74 4.35 -15.17
C ASN A 57 -8.11 5.03 -15.05
N PRO A 58 -8.24 6.14 -14.30
CA PRO A 58 -9.53 6.78 -14.07
C PRO A 58 -10.21 7.23 -15.38
N VAL A 59 -9.43 7.66 -16.37
CA VAL A 59 -9.97 8.17 -17.66
C VAL A 59 -10.67 7.07 -18.46
N GLU A 60 -10.20 5.84 -18.33
CA GLU A 60 -10.75 4.69 -19.07
C GLU A 60 -11.89 3.99 -18.32
N SER A 61 -11.86 4.06 -16.98
CA SER A 61 -12.75 3.27 -16.12
C SER A 61 -13.93 4.06 -15.52
N MET A 62 -13.94 5.40 -15.65
CA MET A 62 -14.95 6.24 -15.00
C MET A 62 -15.59 7.23 -15.99
N LEU A 63 -16.78 7.70 -15.65
CA LEU A 63 -17.50 8.70 -16.45
C LEU A 63 -16.75 10.04 -16.46
N ALA A 64 -16.57 10.62 -17.65
CA ALA A 64 -15.89 11.90 -17.81
C ALA A 64 -16.56 13.04 -17.02
N THR A 65 -17.89 12.98 -16.86
CA THR A 65 -18.67 13.93 -16.04
C THR A 65 -18.33 13.84 -14.56
N PHE A 66 -18.07 12.62 -14.07
CA PHE A 66 -17.65 12.35 -12.69
C PHE A 66 -16.23 12.84 -12.45
N LEU A 67 -15.28 12.53 -13.35
CA LEU A 67 -13.88 12.94 -13.22
C LEU A 67 -13.69 14.45 -13.19
N ARG A 68 -14.52 15.21 -13.91
CA ARG A 68 -14.46 16.69 -13.88
C ARG A 68 -14.74 17.30 -12.49
N ARG A 69 -15.31 16.52 -11.58
CA ARG A 69 -15.61 16.94 -10.20
C ARG A 69 -14.52 16.53 -9.20
N ILE A 70 -13.53 15.80 -9.65
CA ILE A 70 -12.36 15.41 -8.85
C ILE A 70 -11.16 16.23 -9.36
N PRO A 71 -10.91 17.40 -8.79
CA PRO A 71 -9.90 18.34 -9.33
C PRO A 71 -8.46 17.91 -9.03
N MET A 72 -8.27 17.07 -8.03
CA MET A 72 -6.94 16.63 -7.58
C MET A 72 -6.73 15.15 -7.87
N HIS A 73 -5.70 14.84 -8.63
CA HIS A 73 -5.27 13.50 -8.95
C HIS A 73 -3.85 13.30 -8.40
N ILE A 74 -3.68 12.28 -7.58
CA ILE A 74 -2.38 11.90 -7.01
C ILE A 74 -2.05 10.50 -7.52
N VAL A 75 -0.96 10.38 -8.25
CA VAL A 75 -0.43 9.08 -8.70
C VAL A 75 0.63 8.62 -7.71
N LEU A 76 0.43 7.44 -7.14
CA LEU A 76 1.42 6.79 -6.27
C LEU A 76 2.32 5.90 -7.14
N PRO A 77 3.62 6.21 -7.28
CA PRO A 77 4.51 5.38 -8.09
C PRO A 77 4.64 3.98 -7.51
N PRO A 78 4.72 2.94 -8.36
CA PRO A 78 5.00 1.58 -7.91
C PRO A 78 6.40 1.49 -7.27
N LEU A 79 6.66 0.39 -6.56
CA LEU A 79 7.91 0.23 -5.83
C LEU A 79 9.14 0.26 -6.76
N GLU A 80 9.02 -0.24 -7.98
CA GLU A 80 10.11 -0.27 -8.98
C GLU A 80 10.57 1.11 -9.45
N GLU A 81 9.67 2.10 -9.45
CA GLU A 81 9.96 3.49 -9.83
C GLU A 81 10.46 4.33 -8.65
N ARG A 82 10.42 3.80 -7.43
CA ARG A 82 10.88 4.53 -6.24
C ARG A 82 12.38 4.54 -6.13
N SER A 83 12.91 5.62 -5.57
CA SER A 83 14.34 5.75 -5.30
C SER A 83 14.82 4.68 -4.31
N PHE A 84 16.13 4.42 -4.32
CA PHE A 84 16.75 3.51 -3.36
C PHE A 84 16.47 3.94 -1.90
N GLU A 85 16.57 5.23 -1.62
CA GLU A 85 16.33 5.80 -0.29
C GLU A 85 14.88 5.59 0.19
N GLU A 86 13.90 5.76 -0.71
CA GLU A 86 12.50 5.49 -0.40
C GLU A 86 12.26 4.01 -0.13
N ARG A 87 12.88 3.10 -0.92
CA ARG A 87 12.81 1.65 -0.68
C ARG A 87 13.39 1.29 0.67
N VAL A 88 14.58 1.79 1.01
CA VAL A 88 15.20 1.58 2.33
C VAL A 88 14.28 2.08 3.45
N THR A 89 13.72 3.28 3.30
CA THR A 89 12.80 3.86 4.29
C THR A 89 11.57 2.97 4.52
N LEU A 90 10.98 2.42 3.45
CA LEU A 90 9.85 1.49 3.54
C LEU A 90 10.24 0.19 4.25
N ILE A 91 11.38 -0.40 3.89
CA ILE A 91 11.89 -1.63 4.50
C ILE A 91 12.10 -1.42 6.00
N LEU A 92 12.79 -0.35 6.39
CA LEU A 92 13.04 -0.02 7.80
C LEU A 92 11.73 0.21 8.56
N ARG A 93 10.74 0.85 7.94
CA ARG A 93 9.42 1.03 8.55
C ARG A 93 8.71 -0.29 8.82
N PHE A 94 8.74 -1.23 7.86
CA PHE A 94 8.13 -2.54 8.06
C PHE A 94 8.88 -3.37 9.11
N LEU A 95 10.21 -3.37 9.08
CA LEU A 95 11.03 -4.02 10.11
C LEU A 95 10.75 -3.46 11.50
N TRP A 96 10.60 -2.14 11.61
CA TRP A 96 10.26 -1.51 12.89
C TRP A 96 8.87 -1.93 13.41
N GLN A 97 7.88 -2.08 12.49
CA GLN A 97 6.57 -2.61 12.87
C GLN A 97 6.68 -4.04 13.40
N GLU A 98 7.46 -4.90 12.73
CA GLU A 98 7.66 -6.28 13.17
C GLU A 98 8.46 -6.34 14.50
N ALA A 99 9.46 -5.50 14.69
CA ALA A 99 10.20 -5.41 15.96
C ALA A 99 9.27 -5.11 17.15
N ARG A 100 8.28 -4.23 16.95
CA ARG A 100 7.26 -3.95 17.97
C ARG A 100 6.30 -5.12 18.21
N ASN A 101 5.98 -5.89 17.16
CA ASN A 101 5.11 -7.06 17.29
C ASN A 101 5.75 -8.17 18.11
N VAL A 102 7.08 -8.36 17.96
CA VAL A 102 7.83 -9.41 18.67
C VAL A 102 8.47 -8.90 19.98
N ASP A 103 8.38 -7.60 20.26
CA ASP A 103 8.97 -6.93 21.43
C ASP A 103 10.47 -7.23 21.58
N ARG A 104 11.19 -7.21 20.46
CA ARG A 104 12.66 -7.44 20.41
C ARG A 104 13.30 -6.60 19.33
N PRO A 105 14.56 -6.17 19.51
CA PRO A 105 15.32 -5.49 18.46
C PRO A 105 15.58 -6.46 17.29
N ILE A 106 15.50 -5.92 16.08
CA ILE A 106 15.84 -6.65 14.85
C ILE A 106 17.23 -6.20 14.40
N LEU A 107 18.11 -7.19 14.21
CA LEU A 107 19.42 -7.03 13.62
C LEU A 107 19.41 -7.71 12.25
N LEU A 108 19.78 -6.97 11.21
CA LEU A 108 19.88 -7.52 9.87
C LEU A 108 21.27 -7.25 9.27
N SER A 109 21.77 -8.22 8.50
CA SER A 109 23.00 -8.01 7.76
C SER A 109 22.79 -7.08 6.56
N PHE A 110 23.87 -6.43 6.12
CA PHE A 110 23.83 -5.57 4.94
C PHE A 110 23.31 -6.30 3.70
N ASP A 111 23.70 -7.56 3.53
CA ASP A 111 23.27 -8.40 2.40
C ASP A 111 21.75 -8.62 2.38
N VAL A 112 21.13 -8.78 3.56
CA VAL A 112 19.67 -8.90 3.68
C VAL A 112 18.98 -7.61 3.25
N LEU A 113 19.48 -6.45 3.72
CA LEU A 113 18.95 -5.15 3.30
C LEU A 113 19.07 -4.97 1.78
N GLN A 114 20.24 -5.31 1.24
CA GLN A 114 20.52 -5.21 -0.18
C GLN A 114 19.58 -6.14 -1.00
N ALA A 115 19.38 -7.39 -0.57
CA ALA A 115 18.44 -8.31 -1.19
C ALA A 115 17.02 -7.74 -1.24
N LEU A 116 16.52 -7.21 -0.12
CA LEU A 116 15.21 -6.58 -0.02
C LEU A 116 15.07 -5.31 -0.87
N CYS A 117 16.15 -4.58 -1.10
CA CYS A 117 16.14 -3.37 -1.93
C CYS A 117 16.07 -3.69 -3.43
N PHE A 118 16.65 -4.80 -3.88
CA PHE A 118 16.88 -5.04 -5.30
C PHE A 118 16.10 -6.21 -5.90
N TYR A 119 15.38 -7.01 -5.10
CA TYR A 119 14.58 -8.08 -5.67
C TYR A 119 13.38 -7.54 -6.47
N ASP A 120 12.92 -8.34 -7.42
CA ASP A 120 11.70 -8.05 -8.17
C ASP A 120 10.48 -8.25 -7.27
N CYS A 121 9.73 -7.17 -7.05
CA CYS A 121 8.57 -7.10 -6.18
C CYS A 121 7.31 -6.83 -6.99
N ALA A 122 6.90 -7.78 -7.84
CA ALA A 122 5.84 -7.64 -8.82
C ALA A 122 4.48 -7.21 -8.22
N ALA A 123 4.15 -7.65 -7.00
CA ALA A 123 2.94 -7.23 -6.29
C ALA A 123 3.17 -6.01 -5.37
N ASN A 124 4.19 -5.19 -5.67
CA ASN A 124 4.42 -3.88 -5.09
C ASN A 124 4.64 -3.88 -3.57
N ILE A 125 4.28 -2.79 -2.89
CA ILE A 125 4.51 -2.56 -1.46
C ILE A 125 3.85 -3.63 -0.58
N GLY A 126 2.69 -4.16 -0.98
CA GLY A 126 2.00 -5.23 -0.26
C GLY A 126 2.82 -6.53 -0.20
N GLN A 127 3.49 -6.87 -1.30
CA GLN A 127 4.41 -8.02 -1.34
C GLN A 127 5.63 -7.77 -0.47
N LEU A 128 6.26 -6.58 -0.57
CA LEU A 128 7.40 -6.22 0.26
C LEU A 128 7.09 -6.37 1.75
N ALA A 129 5.94 -5.85 2.20
CA ALA A 129 5.49 -5.98 3.59
C ALA A 129 5.30 -7.45 3.99
N SER A 130 4.71 -8.27 3.12
CA SER A 130 4.51 -9.71 3.37
C SER A 130 5.82 -10.48 3.42
N ASP A 131 6.76 -10.17 2.52
CA ASP A 131 8.07 -10.83 2.47
C ASP A 131 8.91 -10.49 3.71
N ILE A 132 8.87 -9.25 4.18
CA ILE A 132 9.53 -8.84 5.44
C ILE A 132 8.89 -9.57 6.62
N ARG A 133 7.56 -9.65 6.70
CA ARG A 133 6.88 -10.37 7.78
C ARG A 133 7.26 -11.84 7.81
N LEU A 134 7.27 -12.52 6.67
CA LEU A 134 7.68 -13.92 6.57
C LEU A 134 9.15 -14.12 6.97
N THR A 135 10.02 -13.20 6.56
CA THR A 135 11.43 -13.20 6.94
C THR A 135 11.60 -13.07 8.46
N CYS A 136 10.88 -12.13 9.09
CA CYS A 136 10.89 -11.96 10.54
C CYS A 136 10.32 -13.19 11.26
N ALA A 137 9.25 -13.79 10.75
CA ALA A 137 8.69 -15.01 11.32
C ALA A 137 9.66 -16.19 11.26
N SER A 138 10.41 -16.33 10.15
CA SER A 138 11.46 -17.36 10.02
C SER A 138 12.59 -17.15 11.02
N ALA A 139 13.07 -15.91 11.18
CA ALA A 139 14.11 -15.57 12.14
C ALA A 139 13.62 -15.70 13.59
N TRP A 140 12.35 -15.41 13.85
CA TRP A 140 11.75 -15.58 15.16
C TRP A 140 11.76 -17.05 15.61
N TYR A 141 11.50 -17.96 14.71
CA TYR A 141 11.58 -19.39 14.99
C TYR A 141 13.00 -19.79 15.49
N ASP A 142 14.05 -19.34 14.80
CA ASP A 142 15.43 -19.59 15.20
C ASP A 142 15.74 -18.90 16.56
N CYS A 143 15.32 -17.66 16.75
CA CYS A 143 15.51 -16.91 17.98
C CYS A 143 14.89 -17.60 19.21
N LEU A 144 13.73 -18.22 19.06
CA LEU A 144 13.09 -19.01 20.12
C LEU A 144 13.92 -20.24 20.52
N TYR A 145 14.53 -20.91 19.54
CA TYR A 145 15.39 -22.07 19.80
C TYR A 145 16.69 -21.69 20.51
N GLU A 146 17.25 -20.53 20.16
CA GLU A 146 18.55 -20.06 20.66
C GLU A 146 18.43 -19.22 21.93
N ASN A 147 17.22 -18.97 22.45
CA ASN A 147 16.94 -18.04 23.55
C ASN A 147 17.57 -16.65 23.35
N GLY A 148 17.61 -16.19 22.08
CA GLY A 148 18.22 -14.92 21.70
C GLY A 148 17.48 -13.70 22.26
N GLU A 149 18.21 -12.64 22.61
CA GLU A 149 17.65 -11.36 23.04
C GLU A 149 17.25 -10.45 21.88
N SER A 150 17.78 -10.71 20.69
CA SER A 150 17.53 -10.00 19.45
C SER A 150 17.11 -10.94 18.33
N LEU A 151 16.38 -10.40 17.36
CA LEU A 151 15.98 -11.11 16.15
C LEU A 151 17.04 -10.92 15.07
N GLU A 152 17.93 -11.89 14.90
CA GLU A 152 18.98 -11.83 13.90
C GLU A 152 18.50 -12.34 12.54
N ILE A 153 18.41 -11.44 11.56
CA ILE A 153 17.97 -11.76 10.21
C ILE A 153 19.19 -11.94 9.29
N GLY A 154 19.40 -13.18 8.85
CA GLY A 154 20.40 -13.54 7.87
C GLY A 154 19.77 -14.02 6.55
N LEU A 155 20.61 -14.27 5.53
CA LEU A 155 20.17 -14.72 4.21
C LEU A 155 19.35 -16.03 4.23
N LYS A 156 19.59 -16.90 5.21
CA LYS A 156 18.85 -18.17 5.37
C LYS A 156 17.35 -17.96 5.61
N HIS A 157 16.95 -16.81 6.16
CA HIS A 157 15.56 -16.47 6.48
C HIS A 157 14.79 -15.88 5.30
N LEU A 158 15.50 -15.44 4.25
CA LEU A 158 14.89 -14.88 3.06
C LEU A 158 14.29 -15.94 2.16
N ALA A 159 13.12 -15.67 1.61
CA ALA A 159 12.57 -16.45 0.51
C ALA A 159 13.50 -16.40 -0.72
N GLU A 160 13.49 -17.45 -1.54
CA GLU A 160 14.37 -17.55 -2.72
C GLU A 160 14.26 -16.34 -3.65
N ARG A 161 13.04 -15.89 -3.94
CA ARG A 161 12.79 -14.70 -4.77
C ARG A 161 13.46 -13.44 -4.23
N VAL A 162 13.52 -13.27 -2.90
CA VAL A 162 14.17 -12.12 -2.27
C VAL A 162 15.69 -12.24 -2.36
N ARG A 163 16.25 -13.44 -2.16
CA ARG A 163 17.69 -13.70 -2.30
C ARG A 163 18.22 -13.37 -3.69
N GLN A 164 17.41 -13.52 -4.73
CA GLN A 164 17.77 -13.13 -6.10
C GLN A 164 18.09 -11.64 -6.24
N GLY A 165 17.60 -10.78 -5.35
CA GLY A 165 17.96 -9.37 -5.31
C GLY A 165 19.45 -9.11 -5.14
N LEU A 166 20.19 -10.01 -4.46
CA LEU A 166 21.66 -9.91 -4.36
C LEU A 166 22.34 -10.04 -5.71
N LEU A 167 21.86 -10.95 -6.57
CA LEU A 167 22.44 -11.17 -7.90
C LEU A 167 22.24 -9.94 -8.80
N ILE A 168 21.12 -9.24 -8.65
CA ILE A 168 20.80 -8.02 -9.40
C ILE A 168 21.68 -6.86 -8.93
N SER A 169 21.92 -6.74 -7.62
CA SER A 169 22.76 -5.69 -7.05
C SER A 169 24.22 -5.81 -7.49
N THR A 170 24.76 -7.04 -7.50
CA THR A 170 26.14 -7.32 -7.91
C THR A 170 26.35 -6.96 -9.39
N ARG A 171 25.37 -7.19 -10.26
CA ARG A 171 25.44 -6.79 -11.66
C ARG A 171 25.45 -5.26 -11.87
N ARG A 172 24.73 -4.51 -11.04
CA ARG A 172 24.72 -3.04 -11.09
C ARG A 172 26.00 -2.40 -10.58
N SER A 173 26.70 -3.04 -9.66
CA SER A 173 27.99 -2.57 -9.13
C SER A 173 29.15 -2.78 -10.10
N VAL A 174 29.04 -3.67 -11.08
CA VAL A 174 30.08 -3.99 -12.08
C VAL A 174 29.95 -3.12 -13.34
N SER A 175 28.86 -2.36 -13.49
CA SER A 175 28.57 -1.51 -14.65
C SER A 175 28.85 -0.01 -14.40
N LEU A 176 29.63 0.33 -13.37
CA LEU A 176 30.22 1.64 -13.08
C LEU A 176 31.73 1.60 -13.30
#